data_fe6e4ab8c6634c093cf6c5a2ce02c971
#
_entry.id   fe6e4ab8c6634c093cf6c5a2ce02c971
#
_cell.length_a   1.000
_cell.length_b   1.000
_cell.length_c   1.000
_cell.angle_alpha   90.00
_cell.angle_beta   90.00
_cell.angle_gamma   90.00
#
_symmetry.space_group_name_H-M   'P 1'
#
loop_
_entity.id
_entity.type
_entity.pdbx_description
1 polymer ?
#
loop_
_entity_poly.entity_id
_entity_poly.type
_entity_poly.pdbx_seq_one_letter_code
_entity_poly.pdbx_strand_id
1 'polypeptide(L)'
;MNTQIRLAIDRTINTNHTGFFVALAKGYYEEAGLDVQIISPDQDDFQVAPAKRVAQGNAELAITPSESIISYRTKGVELMAVAAVLARDISAIVTLKESAIDRPRELDGKAYASYGARFEEDIVRLLIENDGGKGQVVAHKPGWENIWRSLLTGEVDAAWIWLTWEGVRADVEGIELNQFLLDEYQIPYGYNPVLTGHCDWIRENEDALRRFLNATAAGYQYAVRKPEKAARLLVKMADHSLLAERFFVEQSQQMAGGYYLDADGRWGFMHRNVWTSFANWMIRNKLLTDQNKELIDHLDTTTLFTNKYLTEPPALPGQ
;
A
#
# COMPACT_ATOMS: atom_id res chain seq x y z
N MET A 1 -18.28 -11.69 -24.26
CA MET A 1 -17.15 -12.22 -23.48
C MET A 1 -16.78 -11.15 -22.45
N ASN A 2 -16.50 -11.55 -21.22
CA ASN A 2 -16.06 -10.60 -20.20
C ASN A 2 -14.62 -10.13 -20.48
N THR A 3 -14.32 -8.86 -20.17
CA THR A 3 -12.96 -8.34 -20.27
C THR A 3 -12.14 -8.89 -19.11
N GLN A 4 -11.02 -9.57 -19.41
CA GLN A 4 -10.12 -10.11 -18.39
C GLN A 4 -9.24 -9.00 -17.82
N ILE A 5 -9.09 -8.95 -16.49
CA ILE A 5 -8.18 -8.07 -15.77
C ILE A 5 -7.43 -8.88 -14.71
N ARG A 6 -6.11 -8.94 -14.84
CA ARG A 6 -5.21 -9.51 -13.83
C ARG A 6 -4.75 -8.39 -12.90
N LEU A 7 -5.07 -8.53 -11.62
CA LEU A 7 -4.67 -7.61 -10.55
C LEU A 7 -3.56 -8.23 -9.71
N ALA A 8 -2.35 -7.73 -9.80
CA ALA A 8 -1.24 -8.12 -8.95
C ALA A 8 -1.28 -7.32 -7.64
N ILE A 9 -1.44 -7.99 -6.49
CA ILE A 9 -1.44 -7.35 -5.18
C ILE A 9 -0.03 -7.26 -4.59
N ASP A 10 0.17 -6.33 -3.66
CA ASP A 10 1.50 -5.90 -3.17
C ASP A 10 2.11 -6.81 -2.12
N ARG A 11 1.30 -7.57 -1.39
CA ARG A 11 1.72 -8.45 -0.31
C ARG A 11 0.70 -9.56 -0.09
N THR A 12 1.00 -10.50 0.80
CA THR A 12 0.05 -11.51 1.24
C THR A 12 -1.30 -10.90 1.58
N ILE A 13 -2.37 -11.59 1.20
CA ILE A 13 -3.74 -11.10 1.33
C ILE A 13 -4.03 -10.68 2.77
N ASN A 14 -4.50 -9.46 2.91
CA ASN A 14 -4.88 -8.85 4.19
C ASN A 14 -6.06 -7.88 4.01
N THR A 15 -6.45 -7.19 5.08
CA THR A 15 -7.63 -6.33 5.07
C THR A 15 -7.52 -5.11 4.16
N ASN A 16 -6.32 -4.65 3.79
CA ASN A 16 -6.19 -3.58 2.78
C ASN A 16 -6.81 -3.98 1.43
N HIS A 17 -6.87 -5.29 1.13
CA HIS A 17 -7.43 -5.82 -0.12
C HIS A 17 -8.92 -6.12 -0.06
N THR A 18 -9.58 -5.93 1.08
CA THR A 18 -10.97 -6.39 1.31
C THR A 18 -11.95 -5.92 0.24
N GLY A 19 -11.82 -4.68 -0.25
CA GLY A 19 -12.75 -4.16 -1.27
C GLY A 19 -12.74 -4.97 -2.57
N PHE A 20 -11.57 -5.43 -3.02
CA PHE A 20 -11.43 -6.28 -4.22
C PHE A 20 -12.09 -7.63 -4.00
N PHE A 21 -11.86 -8.26 -2.86
CA PHE A 21 -12.45 -9.56 -2.52
C PHE A 21 -13.96 -9.49 -2.29
N VAL A 22 -14.45 -8.40 -1.72
CA VAL A 22 -15.90 -8.15 -1.62
C VAL A 22 -16.51 -7.98 -3.00
N ALA A 23 -15.87 -7.23 -3.91
CA ALA A 23 -16.37 -7.04 -5.27
C ALA A 23 -16.42 -8.38 -6.03
N LEU A 24 -15.43 -9.25 -5.87
CA LEU A 24 -15.45 -10.62 -6.40
C LEU A 24 -16.61 -11.44 -5.79
N ALA A 25 -16.67 -11.52 -4.45
CA ALA A 25 -17.63 -12.35 -3.74
C ALA A 25 -19.10 -11.93 -3.96
N LYS A 26 -19.31 -10.65 -4.23
CA LYS A 26 -20.64 -10.07 -4.48
C LYS A 26 -21.01 -10.08 -5.97
N GLY A 27 -20.11 -10.52 -6.86
CA GLY A 27 -20.35 -10.55 -8.30
C GLY A 27 -20.28 -9.17 -8.97
N TYR A 28 -19.80 -8.12 -8.31
CA TYR A 28 -19.78 -6.76 -8.88
C TYR A 28 -18.95 -6.65 -10.14
N TYR A 29 -17.84 -7.39 -10.23
CA TYR A 29 -17.03 -7.44 -11.45
C TYR A 29 -17.76 -8.18 -12.57
N GLU A 30 -18.39 -9.31 -12.27
CA GLU A 30 -19.14 -10.10 -13.24
C GLU A 30 -20.34 -9.30 -13.82
N GLU A 31 -21.11 -8.63 -12.94
CA GLU A 31 -22.20 -7.71 -13.33
C GLU A 31 -21.69 -6.55 -14.20
N ALA A 32 -20.46 -6.12 -13.99
CA ALA A 32 -19.78 -5.12 -14.81
C ALA A 32 -19.18 -5.69 -16.10
N GLY A 33 -19.35 -6.99 -16.42
CA GLY A 33 -18.80 -7.64 -17.60
C GLY A 33 -17.28 -7.80 -17.54
N LEU A 34 -16.73 -8.00 -16.35
CA LEU A 34 -15.30 -8.20 -16.10
C LEU A 34 -15.03 -9.59 -15.53
N ASP A 35 -13.91 -10.18 -15.94
CA ASP A 35 -13.31 -11.39 -15.34
C ASP A 35 -12.03 -10.96 -14.62
N VAL A 36 -12.08 -10.84 -13.28
CA VAL A 36 -10.97 -10.33 -12.48
C VAL A 36 -10.25 -11.47 -11.78
N GLN A 37 -8.96 -11.58 -12.04
CA GLN A 37 -8.06 -12.54 -11.39
C GLN A 37 -7.06 -11.82 -10.49
N ILE A 38 -6.99 -12.21 -9.22
CA ILE A 38 -6.01 -11.67 -8.28
C ILE A 38 -4.76 -12.55 -8.32
N ILE A 39 -3.61 -11.91 -8.53
CA ILE A 39 -2.28 -12.52 -8.45
C ILE A 39 -1.67 -12.12 -7.11
N SER A 40 -1.57 -13.08 -6.19
CA SER A 40 -0.87 -12.89 -4.92
C SER A 40 0.64 -13.11 -5.09
N PRO A 41 1.50 -12.32 -4.42
CA PRO A 41 2.95 -12.54 -4.47
C PRO A 41 3.39 -13.85 -3.84
N ASP A 42 2.57 -14.47 -3.00
CA ASP A 42 2.83 -15.81 -2.45
C ASP A 42 2.94 -16.88 -3.55
N GLN A 43 2.41 -16.62 -4.75
CA GLN A 43 2.46 -17.58 -5.87
C GLN A 43 3.84 -17.71 -6.51
N ASP A 44 4.75 -16.76 -6.27
CA ASP A 44 6.12 -16.79 -6.78
C ASP A 44 7.16 -16.41 -5.71
N ASP A 45 6.86 -16.66 -4.45
CA ASP A 45 7.73 -16.36 -3.31
C ASP A 45 8.25 -14.91 -3.33
N PHE A 46 7.40 -13.95 -3.67
CA PHE A 46 7.70 -12.51 -3.75
C PHE A 46 8.80 -12.13 -4.75
N GLN A 47 9.09 -12.96 -5.75
CA GLN A 47 10.19 -12.71 -6.69
C GLN A 47 9.91 -11.57 -7.68
N VAL A 48 8.64 -11.36 -8.04
CA VAL A 48 8.27 -10.33 -9.01
C VAL A 48 7.37 -9.29 -8.36
N ALA A 49 7.91 -8.08 -8.16
CA ALA A 49 7.15 -6.95 -7.64
C ALA A 49 5.92 -6.64 -8.52
N PRO A 50 4.75 -6.31 -7.93
CA PRO A 50 3.49 -6.08 -8.67
C PRO A 50 3.61 -5.04 -9.79
N ALA A 51 4.22 -3.89 -9.53
CA ALA A 51 4.46 -2.85 -10.53
C ALA A 51 5.32 -3.36 -11.71
N LYS A 52 6.27 -4.27 -11.45
CA LYS A 52 7.08 -4.90 -12.50
C LYS A 52 6.24 -5.81 -13.41
N ARG A 53 5.24 -6.51 -12.86
CA ARG A 53 4.30 -7.32 -13.66
C ARG A 53 3.55 -6.46 -14.66
N VAL A 54 3.05 -5.28 -14.23
CA VAL A 54 2.38 -4.32 -15.13
C VAL A 54 3.35 -3.77 -16.17
N ALA A 55 4.56 -3.35 -15.76
CA ALA A 55 5.58 -2.84 -16.67
C ALA A 55 5.98 -3.87 -17.75
N GLN A 56 5.84 -5.16 -17.48
CA GLN A 56 6.14 -6.28 -18.41
C GLN A 56 4.92 -6.83 -19.16
N GLY A 57 3.70 -6.28 -18.92
CA GLY A 57 2.45 -6.78 -19.51
C GLY A 57 1.96 -8.12 -18.93
N ASN A 58 2.46 -8.52 -17.76
CA ASN A 58 2.07 -9.75 -17.06
C ASN A 58 0.88 -9.55 -16.11
N ALA A 59 0.43 -8.32 -15.91
CA ALA A 59 -0.81 -7.94 -15.27
C ALA A 59 -1.29 -6.61 -15.87
N GLU A 60 -2.60 -6.38 -15.86
CA GLU A 60 -3.21 -5.13 -16.32
C GLU A 60 -3.12 -4.05 -15.26
N LEU A 61 -3.32 -4.45 -13.99
CA LEU A 61 -3.29 -3.57 -12.84
C LEU A 61 -2.42 -4.16 -11.72
N ALA A 62 -1.87 -3.29 -10.90
CA ALA A 62 -1.12 -3.70 -9.71
C ALA A 62 -1.38 -2.78 -8.53
N ILE A 63 -1.26 -3.33 -7.32
CA ILE A 63 -1.17 -2.57 -6.07
C ILE A 63 0.31 -2.35 -5.77
N THR A 64 0.71 -1.11 -5.49
CA THR A 64 2.11 -0.76 -5.22
C THR A 64 2.19 0.54 -4.41
N PRO A 65 3.26 0.81 -3.66
CA PRO A 65 3.44 2.11 -3.04
C PRO A 65 3.75 3.19 -4.08
N SER A 66 3.40 4.44 -3.77
CA SER A 66 3.52 5.59 -4.70
C SER A 66 4.95 5.87 -5.16
N GLU A 67 5.97 5.62 -4.33
CA GLU A 67 7.38 5.77 -4.72
C GLU A 67 7.79 4.82 -5.84
N SER A 68 7.14 3.66 -5.96
CA SER A 68 7.38 2.76 -7.09
C SER A 68 7.00 3.43 -8.40
N ILE A 69 5.82 4.07 -8.46
CA ILE A 69 5.38 4.79 -9.67
C ILE A 69 6.34 5.93 -9.99
N ILE A 70 6.68 6.75 -8.99
CA ILE A 70 7.66 7.83 -9.14
C ILE A 70 8.96 7.29 -9.74
N SER A 71 9.50 6.21 -9.17
CA SER A 71 10.73 5.59 -9.64
C SER A 71 10.66 4.99 -11.05
N TYR A 72 9.53 4.39 -11.44
CA TYR A 72 9.34 3.90 -12.80
C TYR A 72 9.27 5.04 -13.79
N ARG A 73 8.53 6.12 -13.47
CA ARG A 73 8.40 7.32 -14.32
C ARG A 73 9.72 8.00 -14.57
N THR A 74 10.58 8.15 -13.55
CA THR A 74 11.93 8.73 -13.73
C THR A 74 12.84 7.90 -14.64
N LYS A 75 12.51 6.62 -14.86
CA LYS A 75 13.22 5.70 -15.75
C LYS A 75 12.55 5.50 -17.10
N GLY A 76 11.57 6.33 -17.43
CA GLY A 76 10.87 6.29 -18.73
C GLY A 76 9.84 5.16 -18.84
N VAL A 77 9.49 4.46 -17.75
CA VAL A 77 8.40 3.48 -17.77
C VAL A 77 7.08 4.16 -17.39
N GLU A 78 6.11 4.11 -18.28
CA GLU A 78 4.87 4.88 -18.17
C GLU A 78 3.80 4.19 -17.29
N LEU A 79 4.10 4.04 -16.00
CA LEU A 79 3.09 3.65 -15.00
C LEU A 79 2.35 4.88 -14.47
N MET A 80 1.05 4.71 -14.17
CA MET A 80 0.19 5.77 -13.64
C MET A 80 -0.73 5.21 -12.55
N ALA A 81 -0.85 5.89 -11.42
CA ALA A 81 -1.84 5.56 -10.41
C ALA A 81 -3.24 5.97 -10.88
N VAL A 82 -4.21 5.08 -10.68
CA VAL A 82 -5.62 5.27 -11.07
C VAL A 82 -6.57 5.32 -9.88
N ALA A 83 -6.11 4.90 -8.71
CA ALA A 83 -6.82 5.03 -7.43
C ALA A 83 -5.87 4.87 -6.24
N ALA A 84 -6.14 5.56 -5.14
CA ALA A 84 -5.59 5.23 -3.84
C ALA A 84 -6.35 4.03 -3.25
N VAL A 85 -5.67 2.97 -2.83
CA VAL A 85 -6.31 1.83 -2.16
C VAL A 85 -6.74 2.24 -0.75
N LEU A 86 -5.88 3.00 -0.07
CA LEU A 86 -6.14 3.65 1.20
C LEU A 86 -6.04 5.16 1.02
N ALA A 87 -6.95 5.92 1.65
CA ALA A 87 -7.03 7.37 1.51
C ALA A 87 -5.81 8.13 2.08
N ARG A 88 -5.03 7.47 2.94
CA ARG A 88 -3.79 8.00 3.53
C ARG A 88 -2.87 6.87 3.94
N ASP A 89 -1.59 7.18 4.18
CA ASP A 89 -0.66 6.22 4.76
C ASP A 89 -1.09 5.81 6.18
N ILE A 90 -0.89 4.54 6.49
CA ILE A 90 -1.21 3.90 7.77
C ILE A 90 -0.05 3.05 8.27
N SER A 91 1.13 3.30 7.76
CA SER A 91 2.32 2.56 8.15
C SER A 91 3.13 3.30 9.21
N ALA A 92 3.92 2.57 9.96
CA ALA A 92 4.84 3.12 10.95
C ALA A 92 6.11 2.29 11.03
N ILE A 93 7.22 2.93 11.37
CA ILE A 93 8.37 2.22 11.92
C ILE A 93 8.07 1.96 13.39
N VAL A 94 8.26 0.73 13.84
CA VAL A 94 7.94 0.35 15.21
C VAL A 94 9.10 -0.35 15.91
N THR A 95 9.11 -0.22 17.22
CA THR A 95 9.97 -0.98 18.15
C THR A 95 9.10 -1.57 19.26
N LEU A 96 9.56 -2.61 19.93
CA LEU A 96 8.89 -3.09 21.13
C LEU A 96 9.03 -2.06 22.24
N LYS A 97 7.96 -1.82 23.01
CA LYS A 97 7.96 -0.88 24.14
C LYS A 97 9.04 -1.21 25.17
N GLU A 98 9.26 -2.50 25.41
CA GLU A 98 10.26 -3.00 26.34
C GLU A 98 11.72 -2.82 25.88
N SER A 99 11.95 -2.54 24.57
CA SER A 99 13.29 -2.28 24.02
C SER A 99 13.88 -0.95 24.51
N ALA A 100 13.07 -0.06 25.10
CA ALA A 100 13.42 1.29 25.51
C ALA A 100 13.94 2.18 24.35
N ILE A 101 13.63 1.82 23.11
CA ILE A 101 13.85 2.65 21.91
C ILE A 101 12.53 3.40 21.67
N ASP A 102 12.40 4.61 22.19
CA ASP A 102 11.15 5.36 22.19
C ASP A 102 11.12 6.52 21.19
N ARG A 103 12.20 6.69 20.42
CA ARG A 103 12.31 7.70 19.35
C ARG A 103 13.31 7.28 18.25
N PRO A 104 13.12 7.77 16.99
CA PRO A 104 13.89 7.31 15.85
C PRO A 104 15.41 7.45 15.96
N ARG A 105 15.94 8.51 16.57
CA ARG A 105 17.40 8.68 16.72
C ARG A 105 18.09 7.55 17.51
N GLU A 106 17.35 6.81 18.31
CA GLU A 106 17.86 5.68 19.10
C GLU A 106 18.00 4.41 18.26
N LEU A 107 17.48 4.43 17.03
CA LEU A 107 17.71 3.38 16.02
C LEU A 107 19.10 3.46 15.36
N ASP A 108 19.91 4.50 15.65
CA ASP A 108 21.28 4.58 15.13
C ASP A 108 22.09 3.33 15.48
N GLY A 109 22.55 2.60 14.45
CA GLY A 109 23.31 1.36 14.60
C GLY A 109 22.52 0.15 15.08
N LYS A 110 21.19 0.27 15.20
CA LYS A 110 20.31 -0.82 15.56
C LYS A 110 19.88 -1.66 14.35
N ALA A 111 19.50 -2.90 14.63
CA ALA A 111 19.04 -3.83 13.62
C ALA A 111 17.61 -3.49 13.15
N TYR A 112 17.44 -3.31 11.85
CA TYR A 112 16.17 -3.01 11.22
C TYR A 112 15.75 -4.13 10.27
N ALA A 113 14.54 -4.66 10.40
CA ALA A 113 14.00 -5.66 9.47
C ALA A 113 13.54 -5.00 8.18
N SER A 114 14.30 -5.21 7.10
CA SER A 114 14.03 -4.63 5.77
C SER A 114 13.33 -5.64 4.87
N TYR A 115 12.28 -5.18 4.17
CA TYR A 115 11.65 -5.88 3.05
C TYR A 115 12.52 -5.88 1.79
N GLY A 116 13.58 -5.05 1.75
CA GLY A 116 14.40 -4.82 0.57
C GLY A 116 13.70 -3.96 -0.48
N ALA A 117 12.69 -3.19 -0.08
CA ALA A 117 12.03 -2.25 -0.97
C ALA A 117 12.96 -1.09 -1.35
N ARG A 118 12.69 -0.49 -2.52
CA ARG A 118 13.67 0.37 -3.20
C ARG A 118 14.20 1.54 -2.38
N PHE A 119 13.37 2.25 -1.65
CA PHE A 119 13.76 3.45 -0.89
C PHE A 119 13.60 3.26 0.61
N GLU A 120 13.30 2.07 1.04
CA GLU A 120 12.95 1.73 2.43
C GLU A 120 14.06 2.13 3.40
N GLU A 121 15.28 1.65 3.14
CA GLU A 121 16.44 1.93 4.01
C GLU A 121 16.81 3.43 4.01
N ASP A 122 16.65 4.13 2.88
CA ASP A 122 16.84 5.58 2.78
C ASP A 122 15.79 6.36 3.58
N ILE A 123 14.53 5.94 3.54
CA ILE A 123 13.45 6.56 4.30
C ILE A 123 13.70 6.37 5.81
N VAL A 124 14.08 5.17 6.23
CA VAL A 124 14.41 4.89 7.64
C VAL A 124 15.63 5.70 8.09
N ARG A 125 16.66 5.80 7.24
CA ARG A 125 17.81 6.66 7.50
C ARG A 125 17.40 8.11 7.73
N LEU A 126 16.58 8.67 6.84
CA LEU A 126 16.08 10.04 6.95
C LEU A 126 15.17 10.26 8.16
N LEU A 127 14.39 9.24 8.55
CA LEU A 127 13.60 9.27 9.78
C LEU A 127 14.52 9.46 11.01
N ILE A 128 15.61 8.71 11.08
CA ILE A 128 16.60 8.80 12.16
C ILE A 128 17.29 10.18 12.15
N GLU A 129 17.73 10.66 10.97
CA GLU A 129 18.39 11.96 10.79
C GLU A 129 17.47 13.12 11.20
N ASN A 130 16.20 13.08 10.80
CA ASN A 130 15.20 14.11 11.09
C ASN A 130 14.90 14.22 12.61
N ASP A 131 15.11 13.15 13.35
CA ASP A 131 15.03 13.15 14.84
C ASP A 131 16.36 13.51 15.52
N GLY A 132 17.42 13.84 14.75
CA GLY A 132 18.73 14.26 15.24
C GLY A 132 19.74 13.12 15.45
N GLY A 133 19.48 11.95 14.90
CA GLY A 133 20.42 10.83 14.82
C GLY A 133 21.41 10.97 13.64
N LYS A 134 22.23 9.94 13.42
CA LYS A 134 23.25 9.90 12.37
C LYS A 134 22.79 9.18 11.10
N GLY A 135 21.61 8.56 11.13
CA GLY A 135 21.07 7.78 10.02
C GLY A 135 21.79 6.45 9.77
N GLN A 136 22.33 5.81 10.80
CA GLN A 136 23.02 4.53 10.67
C GLN A 136 22.00 3.39 10.74
N VAL A 137 21.59 2.86 9.57
CA VAL A 137 20.66 1.72 9.47
C VAL A 137 21.44 0.43 9.28
N VAL A 138 21.20 -0.56 10.15
CA VAL A 138 21.75 -1.91 10.00
C VAL A 138 20.62 -2.82 9.50
N ALA A 139 20.47 -2.92 8.18
CA ALA A 139 19.39 -3.67 7.57
C ALA A 139 19.61 -5.19 7.65
N HIS A 140 18.62 -5.90 8.17
CA HIS A 140 18.49 -7.35 8.14
C HIS A 140 17.34 -7.73 7.20
N LYS A 141 17.49 -8.78 6.41
CA LYS A 141 16.49 -9.27 5.45
C LYS A 141 16.02 -10.67 5.84
N PRO A 142 15.14 -10.80 6.85
CA PRO A 142 14.69 -12.11 7.34
C PRO A 142 13.75 -12.83 6.36
N GLY A 143 13.33 -12.15 5.29
CA GLY A 143 12.26 -12.57 4.39
C GLY A 143 10.91 -11.98 4.80
N TRP A 144 10.04 -11.75 3.81
CA TRP A 144 8.77 -11.04 3.99
C TRP A 144 7.89 -11.60 5.11
N GLU A 145 7.80 -12.92 5.20
CA GLU A 145 6.97 -13.62 6.20
C GLU A 145 7.53 -13.54 7.62
N ASN A 146 8.82 -13.24 7.76
CA ASN A 146 9.51 -13.27 9.05
C ASN A 146 9.73 -11.86 9.67
N ILE A 147 9.37 -10.78 8.98
CA ILE A 147 9.56 -9.41 9.47
C ILE A 147 8.98 -9.22 10.88
N TRP A 148 7.70 -9.55 11.06
CA TRP A 148 7.03 -9.42 12.35
C TRP A 148 7.64 -10.34 13.41
N ARG A 149 7.90 -11.59 13.05
CA ARG A 149 8.51 -12.55 13.96
C ARG A 149 9.90 -12.12 14.42
N SER A 150 10.75 -11.62 13.52
CA SER A 150 12.10 -11.20 13.88
C SER A 150 12.12 -10.03 14.88
N LEU A 151 11.13 -9.13 14.80
CA LEU A 151 10.93 -8.09 15.82
C LEU A 151 10.53 -8.70 17.17
N LEU A 152 9.56 -9.62 17.19
CA LEU A 152 9.08 -10.26 18.44
C LEU A 152 10.14 -11.12 19.12
N THR A 153 11.05 -11.72 18.38
CA THR A 153 12.13 -12.56 18.93
C THR A 153 13.38 -11.76 19.33
N GLY A 154 13.40 -10.44 19.08
CA GLY A 154 14.56 -9.59 19.34
C GLY A 154 15.74 -9.83 18.37
N GLU A 155 15.51 -10.52 17.25
CA GLU A 155 16.50 -10.66 16.16
C GLU A 155 16.78 -9.29 15.50
N VAL A 156 15.77 -8.40 15.48
CA VAL A 156 15.88 -7.02 15.05
C VAL A 156 15.26 -6.09 16.09
N ASP A 157 15.68 -4.83 16.11
CA ASP A 157 15.20 -3.80 17.04
C ASP A 157 13.97 -3.05 16.49
N ALA A 158 13.82 -2.97 15.16
CA ALA A 158 12.75 -2.23 14.50
C ALA A 158 12.25 -2.88 13.22
N ALA A 159 11.01 -2.57 12.86
CA ALA A 159 10.39 -3.00 11.60
C ALA A 159 9.42 -1.94 11.08
N TRP A 160 9.17 -1.93 9.76
CA TRP A 160 8.10 -1.14 9.14
C TRP A 160 6.84 -2.00 9.04
N ILE A 161 5.75 -1.55 9.63
CA ILE A 161 4.50 -2.32 9.68
C ILE A 161 3.31 -1.50 9.17
N TRP A 162 2.21 -2.18 8.90
CA TRP A 162 0.89 -1.55 8.73
C TRP A 162 0.10 -1.61 10.04
N LEU A 163 -0.32 -0.46 10.53
CA LEU A 163 -1.06 -0.38 11.79
C LEU A 163 -2.38 -1.15 11.75
N THR A 164 -2.99 -1.25 10.56
CA THR A 164 -4.22 -2.03 10.34
C THR A 164 -4.01 -3.54 10.33
N TRP A 165 -2.77 -4.02 10.26
CA TRP A 165 -2.47 -5.46 10.21
C TRP A 165 -1.57 -5.86 11.39
N GLU A 166 -0.26 -5.65 11.29
CA GLU A 166 0.67 -5.98 12.38
C GLU A 166 0.40 -5.16 13.65
N GLY A 167 -0.05 -3.90 13.53
CA GLY A 167 -0.45 -3.08 14.68
C GLY A 167 -1.64 -3.70 15.42
N VAL A 168 -2.68 -4.09 14.69
CA VAL A 168 -3.83 -4.82 15.28
C VAL A 168 -3.40 -6.17 15.85
N ARG A 169 -2.45 -6.86 15.21
CA ARG A 169 -1.89 -8.11 15.74
C ARG A 169 -1.25 -7.88 17.10
N ALA A 170 -0.45 -6.82 17.24
CA ALA A 170 0.15 -6.44 18.51
C ALA A 170 -0.93 -6.17 19.58
N ASP A 171 -1.96 -5.40 19.26
CA ASP A 171 -3.05 -5.10 20.18
C ASP A 171 -3.78 -6.37 20.65
N VAL A 172 -4.09 -7.29 19.74
CA VAL A 172 -4.77 -8.57 20.05
C VAL A 172 -3.90 -9.47 20.93
N GLU A 173 -2.59 -9.46 20.73
CA GLU A 173 -1.62 -10.26 21.47
C GLU A 173 -1.13 -9.56 22.75
N GLY A 174 -1.58 -8.33 23.03
CA GLY A 174 -1.18 -7.55 24.19
C GLY A 174 0.28 -7.06 24.14
N ILE A 175 0.83 -6.87 22.94
CA ILE A 175 2.19 -6.39 22.69
C ILE A 175 2.16 -4.87 22.55
N GLU A 176 2.91 -4.17 23.39
CA GLU A 176 3.03 -2.73 23.34
C GLU A 176 4.15 -2.31 22.38
N LEU A 177 3.84 -1.36 21.48
CA LEU A 177 4.77 -0.82 20.48
C LEU A 177 5.03 0.67 20.71
N ASN A 178 6.27 1.12 20.49
CA ASN A 178 6.54 2.49 20.10
C ASN A 178 6.32 2.61 18.61
N GLN A 179 5.61 3.66 18.17
CA GLN A 179 5.23 3.86 16.77
C GLN A 179 5.81 5.21 16.31
N PHE A 180 6.56 5.20 15.22
CA PHE A 180 7.13 6.40 14.61
C PHE A 180 6.45 6.61 13.26
N LEU A 181 5.49 7.54 13.22
CA LEU A 181 4.78 7.90 11.99
C LEU A 181 5.67 8.80 11.15
N LEU A 182 5.74 8.56 9.85
CA LEU A 182 6.67 9.24 8.95
C LEU A 182 6.41 10.76 8.88
N ASP A 183 5.15 11.19 8.91
CA ASP A 183 4.76 12.61 8.85
C ASP A 183 5.18 13.39 10.10
N GLU A 184 5.20 12.77 11.28
CA GLU A 184 5.70 13.37 12.53
C GLU A 184 7.19 13.72 12.46
N TYR A 185 7.93 13.05 11.57
CA TYR A 185 9.36 13.26 11.33
C TYR A 185 9.63 13.89 9.95
N GLN A 186 8.72 14.72 9.44
CA GLN A 186 8.88 15.53 8.23
C GLN A 186 9.10 14.71 6.95
N ILE A 187 8.62 13.49 6.92
CA ILE A 187 8.59 12.65 5.72
C ILE A 187 7.16 12.65 5.18
N PRO A 188 6.86 13.44 4.14
CA PRO A 188 5.50 13.53 3.59
C PRO A 188 5.22 12.31 2.70
N TYR A 189 5.22 11.12 3.31
CA TYR A 189 5.04 9.86 2.60
C TYR A 189 3.76 9.89 1.78
N GLY A 190 3.83 9.38 0.56
CA GLY A 190 2.70 9.43 -0.36
C GLY A 190 1.62 8.40 -0.05
N TYR A 191 0.80 8.10 -1.06
CA TYR A 191 -0.20 7.05 -0.91
C TYR A 191 0.47 5.67 -0.86
N ASN A 192 0.09 4.87 0.14
CA ASN A 192 0.61 3.51 0.32
C ASN A 192 -0.51 2.59 0.84
N PRO A 193 -1.06 1.70 -0.06
CA PRO A 193 -0.71 1.56 -1.47
C PRO A 193 -1.66 2.30 -2.44
N VAL A 194 -1.27 2.32 -3.72
CA VAL A 194 -2.11 2.77 -4.84
C VAL A 194 -2.34 1.65 -5.85
N LEU A 195 -3.42 1.75 -6.60
CA LEU A 195 -3.70 0.95 -7.79
C LEU A 195 -3.06 1.62 -9.01
N THR A 196 -2.28 0.89 -9.79
CA THR A 196 -1.58 1.39 -10.97
C THR A 196 -1.80 0.51 -12.19
N GLY A 197 -1.69 1.11 -13.37
CA GLY A 197 -1.65 0.44 -14.66
C GLY A 197 -0.62 1.10 -15.60
N HIS A 198 -0.31 0.45 -16.74
CA HIS A 198 0.49 1.07 -17.79
C HIS A 198 -0.35 2.08 -18.56
N CYS A 199 0.20 3.25 -18.88
CA CYS A 199 -0.54 4.33 -19.55
C CYS A 199 -1.18 3.91 -20.88
N ASP A 200 -0.52 3.05 -21.67
CA ASP A 200 -1.07 2.53 -22.92
C ASP A 200 -2.30 1.67 -22.66
N TRP A 201 -2.20 0.70 -21.73
CA TRP A 201 -3.33 -0.15 -21.39
C TRP A 201 -4.52 0.68 -20.87
N ILE A 202 -4.25 1.65 -20.00
CA ILE A 202 -5.27 2.57 -19.46
C ILE A 202 -6.00 3.29 -20.60
N ARG A 203 -5.25 3.84 -21.58
CA ARG A 203 -5.79 4.59 -22.70
C ARG A 203 -6.62 3.71 -23.65
N GLU A 204 -6.17 2.49 -23.90
CA GLU A 204 -6.84 1.54 -24.76
C GLU A 204 -8.08 0.88 -24.14
N ASN A 205 -8.16 0.87 -22.79
CA ASN A 205 -9.18 0.16 -22.02
C ASN A 205 -9.93 1.06 -21.03
N GLU A 206 -10.15 2.34 -21.36
CA GLU A 206 -10.78 3.33 -20.44
C GLU A 206 -12.13 2.86 -19.88
N ASP A 207 -12.99 2.25 -20.71
CA ASP A 207 -14.29 1.77 -20.26
C ASP A 207 -14.16 0.58 -19.28
N ALA A 208 -13.31 -0.38 -19.58
CA ALA A 208 -13.05 -1.51 -18.69
C ALA A 208 -12.48 -1.05 -17.35
N LEU A 209 -11.54 -0.07 -17.37
CA LEU A 209 -10.98 0.52 -16.15
C LEU A 209 -12.06 1.23 -15.33
N ARG A 210 -12.95 2.03 -15.95
CA ARG A 210 -14.08 2.68 -15.21
C ARG A 210 -14.96 1.65 -14.54
N ARG A 211 -15.36 0.61 -15.27
CA ARG A 211 -16.19 -0.47 -14.72
C ARG A 211 -15.50 -1.19 -13.56
N PHE A 212 -14.19 -1.46 -13.69
CA PHE A 212 -13.39 -2.05 -12.65
C PHE A 212 -13.32 -1.17 -11.39
N LEU A 213 -13.01 0.12 -11.55
CA LEU A 213 -12.91 1.07 -10.42
C LEU A 213 -14.25 1.24 -9.72
N ASN A 214 -15.38 1.31 -10.45
CA ASN A 214 -16.72 1.41 -9.87
C ASN A 214 -17.10 0.17 -9.06
N ALA A 215 -16.85 -1.02 -9.59
CA ALA A 215 -17.10 -2.27 -8.89
C ALA A 215 -16.23 -2.40 -7.62
N THR A 216 -14.96 -2.00 -7.73
CA THR A 216 -14.01 -1.95 -6.60
C THR A 216 -14.47 -0.96 -5.52
N ALA A 217 -14.86 0.26 -5.91
CA ALA A 217 -15.38 1.28 -5.00
C ALA A 217 -16.61 0.78 -4.23
N ALA A 218 -17.54 0.09 -4.91
CA ALA A 218 -18.68 -0.54 -4.27
C ALA A 218 -18.26 -1.60 -3.24
N GLY A 219 -17.20 -2.35 -3.52
CA GLY A 219 -16.60 -3.32 -2.60
C GLY A 219 -16.05 -2.67 -1.34
N TYR A 220 -15.27 -1.58 -1.45
CA TYR A 220 -14.75 -0.84 -0.32
C TYR A 220 -15.85 -0.13 0.49
N GLN A 221 -16.83 0.48 -0.18
CA GLN A 221 -17.99 1.07 0.49
C GLN A 221 -18.81 0.01 1.24
N TYR A 222 -18.95 -1.19 0.69
CA TYR A 222 -19.59 -2.30 1.41
C TYR A 222 -18.77 -2.68 2.66
N ALA A 223 -17.45 -2.75 2.55
CA ALA A 223 -16.55 -3.09 3.65
C ALA A 223 -16.62 -2.09 4.80
N VAL A 224 -16.76 -0.79 4.51
CA VAL A 224 -16.99 0.25 5.53
C VAL A 224 -18.35 0.07 6.23
N ARG A 225 -19.40 -0.15 5.45
CA ARG A 225 -20.76 -0.26 6.01
C ARG A 225 -21.03 -1.57 6.75
N LYS A 226 -20.32 -2.64 6.43
CA LYS A 226 -20.54 -4.00 6.93
C LYS A 226 -19.22 -4.72 7.22
N PRO A 227 -18.37 -4.16 8.13
CA PRO A 227 -16.99 -4.63 8.32
C PRO A 227 -16.89 -6.12 8.65
N GLU A 228 -17.70 -6.63 9.60
CA GLU A 228 -17.69 -8.06 9.94
C GLU A 228 -18.08 -8.97 8.77
N LYS A 229 -19.07 -8.55 7.94
CA LYS A 229 -19.48 -9.33 6.77
C LYS A 229 -18.38 -9.30 5.71
N ALA A 230 -17.73 -8.15 5.53
CA ALA A 230 -16.62 -8.00 4.60
C ALA A 230 -15.41 -8.83 5.02
N ALA A 231 -15.05 -8.85 6.31
CA ALA A 231 -14.01 -9.73 6.85
C ALA A 231 -14.30 -11.21 6.54
N ARG A 232 -15.56 -11.65 6.75
CA ARG A 232 -15.96 -13.04 6.43
C ARG A 232 -15.86 -13.37 4.93
N LEU A 233 -16.20 -12.41 4.07
CA LEU A 233 -16.05 -12.59 2.62
C LEU A 233 -14.57 -12.67 2.23
N LEU A 234 -13.73 -11.80 2.79
CA LEU A 234 -12.27 -11.86 2.58
C LEU A 234 -11.71 -13.23 2.95
N VAL A 235 -11.96 -13.70 4.18
CA VAL A 235 -11.51 -15.01 4.67
C VAL A 235 -11.96 -16.14 3.75
N LYS A 236 -13.24 -16.15 3.37
CA LYS A 236 -13.81 -17.18 2.51
C LYS A 236 -13.22 -17.21 1.10
N MET A 237 -12.98 -16.03 0.52
CA MET A 237 -12.52 -15.93 -0.87
C MET A 237 -11.03 -16.12 -1.01
N ALA A 238 -10.26 -15.70 -0.01
CA ALA A 238 -8.82 -15.78 -0.05
C ALA A 238 -8.27 -17.16 0.29
N ASP A 239 -8.98 -17.94 1.14
CA ASP A 239 -8.60 -19.27 1.62
C ASP A 239 -7.10 -19.36 2.02
N HIS A 240 -6.66 -18.40 2.85
CA HIS A 240 -5.27 -18.27 3.24
C HIS A 240 -5.09 -18.44 4.75
N SER A 241 -4.03 -19.16 5.18
CA SER A 241 -3.78 -19.49 6.58
C SER A 241 -3.64 -18.28 7.51
N LEU A 242 -3.08 -17.16 7.05
CA LEU A 242 -2.96 -15.93 7.82
C LEU A 242 -4.31 -15.29 8.16
N LEU A 243 -5.39 -15.68 7.48
CA LEU A 243 -6.76 -15.24 7.74
C LEU A 243 -7.55 -16.20 8.62
N ALA A 244 -6.93 -17.27 9.13
CA ALA A 244 -7.61 -18.30 9.94
C ALA A 244 -8.10 -17.75 11.29
N GLU A 245 -7.43 -16.77 11.86
CA GLU A 245 -7.80 -16.14 13.13
C GLU A 245 -8.88 -15.08 12.93
N ARG A 246 -10.12 -15.53 12.90
CA ARG A 246 -11.28 -14.69 12.59
C ARG A 246 -11.38 -13.43 13.44
N PHE A 247 -11.15 -13.50 14.73
CA PHE A 247 -11.24 -12.34 15.63
C PHE A 247 -10.24 -11.26 15.20
N PHE A 248 -8.99 -11.64 14.96
CA PHE A 248 -7.95 -10.73 14.46
C PHE A 248 -8.37 -10.07 13.14
N VAL A 249 -8.85 -10.85 12.17
CA VAL A 249 -9.27 -10.31 10.86
C VAL A 249 -10.44 -9.34 11.01
N GLU A 250 -11.40 -9.62 11.88
CA GLU A 250 -12.53 -8.73 12.17
C GLU A 250 -12.06 -7.41 12.81
N GLN A 251 -11.10 -7.44 13.77
CA GLN A 251 -10.51 -6.23 14.36
C GLN A 251 -9.71 -5.43 13.31
N SER A 252 -8.87 -6.09 12.54
CA SER A 252 -8.11 -5.49 11.45
C SER A 252 -9.05 -4.84 10.41
N GLN A 253 -10.13 -5.51 10.03
CA GLN A 253 -11.13 -4.96 9.11
C GLN A 253 -11.86 -3.73 9.67
N GLN A 254 -12.19 -3.75 10.96
CA GLN A 254 -12.81 -2.61 11.63
C GLN A 254 -11.89 -1.38 11.59
N MET A 255 -10.62 -1.56 11.88
CA MET A 255 -9.63 -0.49 11.82
C MET A 255 -9.40 -0.01 10.39
N ALA A 256 -9.16 -0.93 9.45
CA ALA A 256 -8.88 -0.62 8.05
C ALA A 256 -10.03 0.15 7.38
N GLY A 257 -11.28 -0.12 7.77
CA GLY A 257 -12.46 0.58 7.28
C GLY A 257 -12.40 2.11 7.44
N GLY A 258 -11.70 2.61 8.46
CA GLY A 258 -11.49 4.04 8.71
C GLY A 258 -10.49 4.71 7.74
N TYR A 259 -9.83 3.93 6.88
CA TYR A 259 -8.80 4.42 5.96
C TYR A 259 -9.14 4.20 4.48
N TYR A 260 -10.24 3.52 4.17
CA TYR A 260 -10.59 3.23 2.78
C TYR A 260 -11.13 4.44 2.03
N LEU A 261 -11.89 5.29 2.70
CA LEU A 261 -12.56 6.43 2.09
C LEU A 261 -11.90 7.75 2.53
N ASP A 262 -11.91 8.73 1.64
CA ASP A 262 -11.50 10.09 1.95
C ASP A 262 -12.55 10.81 2.84
N ALA A 263 -12.28 12.06 3.18
CA ALA A 263 -13.19 12.87 4.01
C ALA A 263 -14.58 13.11 3.37
N ASP A 264 -14.65 13.00 2.04
CA ASP A 264 -15.90 13.14 1.28
C ASP A 264 -16.63 11.80 1.07
N GLY A 265 -16.13 10.72 1.69
CA GLY A 265 -16.69 9.38 1.57
C GLY A 265 -16.40 8.67 0.23
N ARG A 266 -15.40 9.13 -0.51
CA ARG A 266 -15.01 8.59 -1.81
C ARG A 266 -13.86 7.61 -1.66
N TRP A 267 -13.94 6.49 -2.36
CA TRP A 267 -12.82 5.59 -2.51
C TRP A 267 -11.97 5.97 -3.73
N GLY A 268 -10.65 5.89 -3.57
CA GLY A 268 -9.71 5.93 -4.67
C GLY A 268 -9.22 7.32 -5.04
N PHE A 269 -9.86 8.40 -4.60
CA PHE A 269 -9.48 9.77 -4.95
C PHE A 269 -8.12 10.15 -4.38
N MET A 270 -7.31 10.80 -5.23
CA MET A 270 -5.96 11.24 -4.92
C MET A 270 -5.82 12.75 -5.06
N HIS A 271 -5.05 13.36 -4.18
CA HIS A 271 -4.79 14.79 -4.16
C HIS A 271 -3.40 15.12 -4.71
N ARG A 272 -3.32 16.11 -5.60
CA ARG A 272 -2.08 16.53 -6.25
C ARG A 272 -0.99 16.93 -5.25
N ASN A 273 -1.36 17.65 -4.19
CA ASN A 273 -0.40 18.08 -3.17
C ASN A 273 0.32 16.92 -2.49
N VAL A 274 -0.33 15.79 -2.25
CA VAL A 274 0.29 14.59 -1.66
C VAL A 274 1.39 14.07 -2.59
N TRP A 275 1.08 13.86 -3.87
CA TRP A 275 2.04 13.43 -4.89
C TRP A 275 3.21 14.41 -5.05
N THR A 276 2.90 15.71 -5.15
CA THR A 276 3.92 16.74 -5.35
C THR A 276 4.83 16.89 -4.14
N SER A 277 4.27 16.87 -2.92
CA SER A 277 5.06 16.97 -1.70
C SER A 277 6.03 15.81 -1.56
N PHE A 278 5.57 14.58 -1.81
CA PHE A 278 6.39 13.39 -1.70
C PHE A 278 7.47 13.32 -2.80
N ALA A 279 7.10 13.55 -4.07
CA ALA A 279 8.06 13.56 -5.17
C ALA A 279 9.16 14.62 -4.96
N ASN A 280 8.78 15.85 -4.55
CA ASN A 280 9.74 16.90 -4.25
C ASN A 280 10.62 16.59 -3.03
N TRP A 281 10.08 15.90 -2.03
CA TRP A 281 10.86 15.43 -0.89
C TRP A 281 11.90 14.38 -1.34
N MET A 282 11.52 13.42 -2.18
CA MET A 282 12.45 12.42 -2.74
C MET A 282 13.56 13.08 -3.58
N ILE A 283 13.24 14.09 -4.40
CA ILE A 283 14.22 14.84 -5.20
C ILE A 283 15.20 15.58 -4.28
N ARG A 284 14.70 16.34 -3.29
CA ARG A 284 15.55 17.09 -2.34
C ARG A 284 16.52 16.18 -1.58
N ASN A 285 16.08 14.96 -1.25
CA ASN A 285 16.91 13.97 -0.56
C ASN A 285 17.75 13.10 -1.53
N LYS A 286 17.78 13.45 -2.84
CA LYS A 286 18.61 12.78 -3.87
C LYS A 286 18.31 11.28 -4.00
N LEU A 287 17.07 10.88 -3.81
CA LEU A 287 16.65 9.48 -3.90
C LEU A 287 16.33 9.04 -5.33
N LEU A 288 16.02 9.98 -6.22
CA LEU A 288 15.55 9.70 -7.56
C LEU A 288 16.65 9.85 -8.60
N THR A 289 16.75 8.84 -9.48
CA THR A 289 17.66 8.85 -10.64
C THR A 289 16.88 8.54 -11.91
N ASP A 290 17.39 9.04 -13.04
CA ASP A 290 16.92 8.69 -14.37
C ASP A 290 17.37 7.27 -14.81
N GLN A 291 17.13 6.94 -16.08
CA GLN A 291 17.55 5.66 -16.68
C GLN A 291 19.08 5.51 -16.78
N ASN A 292 19.85 6.61 -16.79
CA ASN A 292 21.31 6.63 -16.83
C ASN A 292 21.93 6.60 -15.44
N LYS A 293 21.10 6.51 -14.38
CA LYS A 293 21.49 6.59 -12.96
C LYS A 293 21.97 7.99 -12.53
N GLU A 294 21.65 9.04 -13.29
CA GLU A 294 21.93 10.41 -12.91
C GLU A 294 20.80 10.97 -12.03
N LEU A 295 21.17 11.76 -11.02
CA LEU A 295 20.19 12.39 -10.14
C LEU A 295 19.30 13.36 -10.94
N ILE A 296 18.00 13.32 -10.67
CA ILE A 296 17.04 14.27 -11.24
C ILE A 296 16.78 15.42 -10.28
N ASP A 297 16.54 16.60 -10.81
CA ASP A 297 16.21 17.82 -10.10
C ASP A 297 14.74 18.24 -10.29
N HIS A 298 14.05 17.62 -11.24
CA HIS A 298 12.65 17.90 -11.57
C HIS A 298 11.89 16.64 -12.01
N LEU A 299 10.60 16.59 -11.68
CA LEU A 299 9.66 15.57 -12.15
C LEU A 299 8.29 16.22 -12.39
N ASP A 300 7.69 15.98 -13.55
CA ASP A 300 6.30 16.36 -13.80
C ASP A 300 5.34 15.46 -13.03
N THR A 301 4.89 15.94 -11.88
CA THR A 301 3.98 15.18 -11.00
C THR A 301 2.55 15.08 -11.54
N THR A 302 2.21 15.81 -12.61
CA THR A 302 0.87 15.75 -13.23
C THR A 302 0.63 14.43 -13.96
N THR A 303 1.71 13.71 -14.29
CA THR A 303 1.67 12.45 -15.02
C THR A 303 1.68 11.21 -14.11
N LEU A 304 1.81 11.39 -12.78
CA LEU A 304 1.95 10.29 -11.84
C LEU A 304 0.61 9.60 -11.53
N PHE A 305 -0.49 10.35 -11.61
CA PHE A 305 -1.80 9.83 -11.24
C PHE A 305 -2.93 10.49 -12.03
N THR A 306 -4.11 9.85 -11.98
CA THR A 306 -5.35 10.43 -12.52
C THR A 306 -6.57 9.99 -11.73
N ASN A 307 -7.52 10.92 -11.51
CA ASN A 307 -8.86 10.63 -10.99
C ASN A 307 -9.91 10.54 -12.11
N LYS A 308 -9.52 10.67 -13.38
CA LYS A 308 -10.41 10.74 -14.56
C LYS A 308 -11.41 9.58 -14.64
N TYR A 309 -11.03 8.42 -14.13
CA TYR A 309 -11.79 7.18 -14.26
C TYR A 309 -12.60 6.82 -13.01
N LEU A 310 -12.45 7.58 -11.92
CA LEU A 310 -13.26 7.45 -10.72
C LEU A 310 -14.60 8.18 -10.90
N THR A 311 -15.66 7.62 -10.35
CA THR A 311 -16.98 8.27 -10.31
C THR A 311 -17.22 8.87 -8.93
N GLU A 312 -17.85 10.05 -8.90
CA GLU A 312 -18.42 10.60 -7.68
C GLU A 312 -19.44 9.60 -7.11
N PRO A 313 -19.44 9.33 -5.81
CA PRO A 313 -20.48 8.51 -5.20
C PRO A 313 -21.84 9.17 -5.47
N PRO A 314 -22.91 8.39 -5.71
CA PRO A 314 -24.24 8.96 -5.81
C PRO A 314 -24.52 9.74 -4.52
N ALA A 315 -25.06 10.96 -4.66
CA ALA A 315 -25.45 11.79 -3.54
C ALA A 315 -26.26 10.93 -2.55
N LEU A 316 -25.84 10.90 -1.28
CA LEU A 316 -26.57 10.15 -0.26
C LEU A 316 -28.02 10.66 -0.25
N PRO A 317 -29.04 9.81 -0.36
CA PRO A 317 -30.41 10.25 -0.26
C PRO A 317 -30.64 10.77 1.16
N GLY A 318 -30.80 12.08 1.29
CA GLY A 318 -31.27 12.76 2.50
C GLY A 318 -30.17 13.13 3.50
N GLN A 319 -29.47 14.24 3.29
CA GLN A 319 -29.08 15.16 4.35
C GLN A 319 -30.10 16.28 4.40
#